data_83efe21cf6c1b76232c9c10df3ef3a74
#
_entry.id   83efe21cf6c1b76232c9c10df3ef3a74
#
_cell.length_a   1.000
_cell.length_b   1.000
_cell.length_c   1.000
_cell.angle_alpha   90.00
_cell.angle_beta   90.00
_cell.angle_gamma   90.00
#
_symmetry.space_group_name_H-M   'P 1'
#
loop_
_entity.id
_entity.type
_entity.pdbx_description
1 polymer ?
#
loop_
_entity_poly.entity_id
_entity_poly.type
_entity_poly.pdbx_seq_one_letter_code
_entity_poly.pdbx_strand_id
1 'polypeptide(L)'
;WVSYEPQAIIGRNRVHWIETSKENNWFPTAEQLEKKIRSIKKKNLIFILNSPNNPSGTICKNLKELAVVAKKYNLIVLSDEIYTDLTFCEKYESISQYYPEKTFISGGLSKWCGAGGWRVGFFAVPNQLSELLENIKTLASESYSTVNSPAQFAAVKAYEGDFKEYKSKTLNILRSIGNYVYNNLKSNKVFINPPQGAFYLMP
;
A
#
# COMPACT_ATOMS: atom_id res chain seq x y z
N TRP A 1 -8.48 1.41 -0.41
CA TRP A 1 -9.12 0.10 -0.57
C TRP A 1 -10.27 -0.04 0.40
N VAL A 2 -11.42 -0.49 -0.11
CA VAL A 2 -12.71 -0.51 0.63
C VAL A 2 -12.70 -1.35 1.91
N SER A 3 -11.79 -2.30 2.05
CA SER A 3 -11.76 -3.22 3.20
C SER A 3 -11.02 -2.68 4.42
N TYR A 4 -10.30 -1.55 4.33
CA TYR A 4 -9.60 -1.01 5.52
C TYR A 4 -10.58 -0.61 6.63
N GLU A 5 -11.66 0.09 6.27
CA GLU A 5 -12.66 0.52 7.25
C GLU A 5 -13.40 -0.65 7.90
N PRO A 6 -13.99 -1.62 7.16
CA PRO A 6 -14.63 -2.77 7.77
C PRO A 6 -13.70 -3.57 8.69
N GLN A 7 -12.44 -3.77 8.29
CA GLN A 7 -11.45 -4.48 9.11
C GLN A 7 -11.14 -3.74 10.41
N ALA A 8 -10.99 -2.41 10.35
CA ALA A 8 -10.79 -1.59 11.54
C ALA A 8 -12.00 -1.66 12.50
N ILE A 9 -13.23 -1.63 11.95
CA ILE A 9 -14.47 -1.72 12.73
C ILE A 9 -14.59 -3.10 13.41
N ILE A 10 -14.31 -4.18 12.67
CA ILE A 10 -14.28 -5.54 13.24
C ILE A 10 -13.28 -5.63 14.40
N GLY A 11 -12.12 -4.99 14.28
CA GLY A 11 -11.13 -4.83 15.33
C GLY A 11 -11.52 -3.82 16.42
N ARG A 12 -12.78 -3.34 16.46
CA ARG A 12 -13.27 -2.32 17.41
C ARG A 12 -12.48 -1.03 17.43
N ASN A 13 -11.87 -0.67 16.30
CA ASN A 13 -11.15 0.59 16.12
C ASN A 13 -12.05 1.66 15.50
N ARG A 14 -11.69 2.93 15.67
CA ARG A 14 -12.31 4.06 14.98
C ARG A 14 -11.50 4.43 13.76
N VAL A 15 -12.18 4.67 12.64
CA VAL A 15 -11.58 5.14 11.41
C VAL A 15 -11.70 6.67 11.34
N HIS A 16 -10.62 7.30 10.93
CA HIS A 16 -10.55 8.73 10.70
C HIS A 16 -10.05 8.97 9.28
N TRP A 17 -10.91 9.40 8.40
CA TRP A 17 -10.58 9.70 7.02
C TRP A 17 -9.84 11.04 6.90
N ILE A 18 -8.87 11.09 6.01
CA ILE A 18 -8.24 12.33 5.54
C ILE A 18 -8.74 12.55 4.12
N GLU A 19 -9.42 13.65 3.88
CA GLU A 19 -9.87 14.02 2.55
C GLU A 19 -8.65 14.33 1.68
N THR A 20 -8.65 13.79 0.48
CA THR A 20 -7.59 13.95 -0.51
C THR A 20 -8.17 14.41 -1.83
N SER A 21 -7.33 14.93 -2.70
CA SER A 21 -7.75 15.44 -4.00
C SER A 21 -6.83 14.99 -5.13
N LYS A 22 -7.30 15.12 -6.35
CA LYS A 22 -6.53 14.77 -7.55
C LYS A 22 -5.26 15.61 -7.72
N GLU A 23 -5.25 16.85 -7.22
CA GLU A 23 -4.11 17.76 -7.28
C GLU A 23 -2.92 17.22 -6.50
N ASN A 24 -3.19 16.46 -5.45
CA ASN A 24 -2.20 15.78 -4.61
C ASN A 24 -2.08 14.27 -4.93
N ASN A 25 -2.42 13.86 -6.15
CA ASN A 25 -2.42 12.45 -6.54
C ASN A 25 -3.27 11.54 -5.63
N TRP A 26 -4.31 12.08 -4.99
CA TRP A 26 -5.15 11.37 -4.03
C TRP A 26 -4.42 10.92 -2.76
N PHE A 27 -3.33 11.62 -2.39
CA PHE A 27 -2.63 11.42 -1.11
C PHE A 27 -2.77 12.67 -0.23
N PRO A 28 -2.72 12.51 1.09
CA PRO A 28 -2.75 13.66 1.98
C PRO A 28 -1.45 14.45 1.90
N THR A 29 -1.54 15.75 2.12
CA THR A 29 -0.36 16.55 2.45
C THR A 29 0.06 16.30 3.90
N ALA A 30 1.30 16.65 4.25
CA ALA A 30 1.78 16.58 5.63
C ALA A 30 0.93 17.43 6.58
N GLU A 31 0.49 18.60 6.12
CA GLU A 31 -0.39 19.50 6.87
C GLU A 31 -1.77 18.91 7.13
N GLN A 32 -2.36 18.25 6.11
CA GLN A 32 -3.65 17.56 6.27
C GLN A 32 -3.55 16.42 7.28
N LEU A 33 -2.47 15.61 7.20
CA LEU A 33 -2.20 14.55 8.15
C LEU A 33 -2.04 15.11 9.56
N GLU A 34 -1.21 16.13 9.75
CA GLU A 34 -0.98 16.75 11.05
C GLU A 34 -2.26 17.36 11.64
N LYS A 35 -3.04 18.10 10.83
CA LYS A 35 -4.32 18.66 11.23
C LYS A 35 -5.30 17.58 11.70
N LYS A 36 -5.37 16.46 10.98
CA LYS A 36 -6.23 15.34 11.36
C LYS A 36 -5.77 14.72 12.68
N ILE A 37 -4.48 14.46 12.86
CA ILE A 37 -3.94 13.91 14.11
C ILE A 37 -4.27 14.81 15.30
N ARG A 38 -4.08 16.12 15.18
CA ARG A 38 -4.39 17.09 16.24
C ARG A 38 -5.87 17.13 16.62
N SER A 39 -6.76 16.79 15.70
CA SER A 39 -8.20 16.71 15.98
C SER A 39 -8.61 15.45 16.75
N ILE A 40 -7.72 14.45 16.84
CA ILE A 40 -7.97 13.15 17.48
C ILE A 40 -7.38 13.17 18.90
N LYS A 41 -8.22 12.92 19.90
CA LYS A 41 -7.80 12.91 21.31
C LYS A 41 -7.00 11.66 21.74
N LYS A 42 -6.95 10.62 20.88
CA LYS A 42 -6.26 9.35 21.15
C LYS A 42 -4.79 9.44 20.74
N LYS A 43 -3.91 8.71 21.49
CA LYS A 43 -2.46 8.71 21.25
C LYS A 43 -1.99 7.52 20.38
N ASN A 44 -2.69 6.40 20.45
CA ASN A 44 -2.32 5.20 19.69
C ASN A 44 -3.03 5.23 18.35
N LEU A 45 -2.33 5.66 17.31
CA LEU A 45 -2.86 5.81 15.97
C LEU A 45 -2.04 4.99 14.98
N ILE A 46 -2.73 4.35 14.05
CA ILE A 46 -2.13 3.70 12.89
C ILE A 46 -2.48 4.54 11.65
N PHE A 47 -1.46 4.94 10.91
CA PHE A 47 -1.62 5.58 9.61
C PHE A 47 -1.49 4.53 8.52
N ILE A 48 -2.55 4.30 7.74
CA ILE A 48 -2.54 3.38 6.61
C ILE A 48 -2.26 4.17 5.33
N LEU A 49 -1.19 3.80 4.63
CA LEU A 49 -0.76 4.40 3.37
C LEU A 49 -0.67 3.29 2.31
N ASN A 50 -1.49 3.36 1.26
CA ASN A 50 -1.44 2.43 0.13
C ASN A 50 -0.86 3.14 -1.11
N SER A 51 0.36 2.77 -1.50
CA SER A 51 1.05 3.34 -2.66
C SER A 51 1.88 2.25 -3.36
N PRO A 52 1.71 2.04 -4.68
CA PRO A 52 0.69 2.62 -5.57
C PRO A 52 -0.73 2.35 -5.08
N ASN A 53 -1.65 3.26 -5.34
CA ASN A 53 -2.96 3.30 -4.69
C ASN A 53 -4.05 2.53 -5.45
N ASN A 54 -4.87 1.82 -4.71
CA ASN A 54 -6.17 1.34 -5.13
C ASN A 54 -7.25 2.22 -4.46
N PRO A 55 -8.06 3.02 -5.19
CA PRO A 55 -8.39 2.85 -6.61
C PRO A 55 -7.74 3.85 -7.59
N SER A 56 -6.92 4.79 -7.15
CA SER A 56 -6.51 5.91 -8.02
C SER A 56 -5.43 5.57 -9.07
N GLY A 57 -4.66 4.49 -8.87
CA GLY A 57 -3.54 4.16 -9.75
C GLY A 57 -2.37 5.13 -9.66
N THR A 58 -2.36 5.99 -8.64
CA THR A 58 -1.34 7.03 -8.42
C THR A 58 -0.34 6.62 -7.34
N ILE A 59 0.77 7.37 -7.25
CA ILE A 59 1.87 7.13 -6.30
C ILE A 59 2.00 8.32 -5.36
N CYS A 60 2.27 8.05 -4.09
CA CYS A 60 2.58 9.07 -3.10
C CYS A 60 3.96 9.69 -3.38
N LYS A 61 4.01 11.01 -3.55
CA LYS A 61 5.25 11.73 -3.87
C LYS A 61 5.86 12.45 -2.67
N ASN A 62 5.11 12.64 -1.59
CA ASN A 62 5.51 13.39 -0.40
C ASN A 62 5.77 12.47 0.81
N LEU A 63 6.37 11.29 0.55
CA LEU A 63 6.64 10.27 1.57
C LEU A 63 7.51 10.79 2.71
N LYS A 64 8.52 11.61 2.39
CA LYS A 64 9.44 12.18 3.39
C LYS A 64 8.71 13.11 4.35
N GLU A 65 7.87 13.99 3.84
CA GLU A 65 7.10 14.93 4.62
C GLU A 65 6.07 14.21 5.51
N LEU A 66 5.41 13.19 4.97
CA LEU A 66 4.49 12.35 5.75
C LEU A 66 5.22 11.59 6.85
N ALA A 67 6.41 11.07 6.58
CA ALA A 67 7.24 10.38 7.55
C ALA A 67 7.68 11.30 8.70
N VAL A 68 8.01 12.57 8.41
CA VAL A 68 8.33 13.58 9.44
C VAL A 68 7.16 13.77 10.39
N VAL A 69 5.93 13.89 9.87
CA VAL A 69 4.72 14.01 10.69
C VAL A 69 4.46 12.72 11.47
N ALA A 70 4.56 11.56 10.82
CA ALA A 70 4.36 10.27 11.47
C ALA A 70 5.33 10.08 12.65
N LYS A 71 6.59 10.42 12.46
CA LYS A 71 7.63 10.38 13.51
C LYS A 71 7.34 11.36 14.64
N LYS A 72 6.99 12.60 14.33
CA LYS A 72 6.63 13.65 15.30
C LYS A 72 5.51 13.21 16.25
N TYR A 73 4.50 12.53 15.72
CA TYR A 73 3.34 12.08 16.49
C TYR A 73 3.42 10.60 16.91
N ASN A 74 4.57 9.97 16.69
CA ASN A 74 4.82 8.59 17.10
C ASN A 74 3.80 7.59 16.54
N LEU A 75 3.36 7.80 15.29
CA LEU A 75 2.40 6.91 14.64
C LEU A 75 3.04 5.55 14.33
N ILE A 76 2.23 4.50 14.34
CA ILE A 76 2.56 3.29 13.59
C ILE A 76 2.08 3.50 12.16
N VAL A 77 2.91 3.20 11.17
CA VAL A 77 2.56 3.27 9.76
C VAL A 77 2.39 1.87 9.19
N LEU A 78 1.22 1.58 8.63
CA LEU A 78 1.03 0.44 7.73
C LEU A 78 1.22 0.93 6.30
N SER A 79 2.34 0.59 5.70
CA SER A 79 2.61 0.83 4.28
C SER A 79 2.13 -0.36 3.48
N ASP A 80 0.96 -0.22 2.83
CA ASP A 80 0.44 -1.25 1.95
C ASP A 80 1.07 -1.10 0.56
N GLU A 81 2.06 -1.95 0.32
CA GLU A 81 2.93 -1.94 -0.84
C GLU A 81 2.64 -3.08 -1.83
N ILE A 82 1.42 -3.61 -1.79
CA ILE A 82 1.01 -4.76 -2.62
C ILE A 82 1.17 -4.53 -4.13
N TYR A 83 1.28 -3.27 -4.58
CA TYR A 83 1.41 -2.89 -5.98
C TYR A 83 2.80 -2.38 -6.36
N THR A 84 3.81 -2.45 -5.51
CA THR A 84 5.16 -1.87 -5.77
C THR A 84 5.81 -2.38 -7.03
N ASP A 85 5.74 -3.68 -7.27
CA ASP A 85 6.26 -4.30 -8.50
C ASP A 85 5.46 -3.92 -9.77
N LEU A 86 4.33 -3.24 -9.63
CA LEU A 86 3.51 -2.71 -10.71
C LEU A 86 3.61 -1.19 -10.82
N THR A 87 4.73 -0.60 -10.42
CA THR A 87 5.02 0.83 -10.50
C THR A 87 5.56 1.20 -11.88
N PHE A 88 5.05 2.27 -12.48
CA PHE A 88 5.47 2.72 -13.81
C PHE A 88 6.65 3.69 -13.80
N CYS A 89 7.10 4.15 -12.64
CA CYS A 89 8.32 4.92 -12.49
C CYS A 89 9.56 4.00 -12.42
N GLU A 90 10.73 4.59 -12.68
CA GLU A 90 12.00 3.84 -12.68
C GLU A 90 12.36 3.27 -11.30
N LYS A 91 12.04 4.00 -10.24
CA LYS A 91 12.33 3.60 -8.87
C LYS A 91 11.15 3.88 -7.97
N TYR A 92 10.70 2.85 -7.27
CA TYR A 92 9.73 2.99 -6.19
C TYR A 92 10.43 3.42 -4.90
N GLU A 93 9.77 4.29 -4.14
CA GLU A 93 10.20 4.68 -2.80
C GLU A 93 9.17 4.24 -1.78
N SER A 94 9.63 3.67 -0.66
CA SER A 94 8.81 3.31 0.49
C SER A 94 8.93 4.36 1.60
N ILE A 95 7.86 4.64 2.31
CA ILE A 95 7.89 5.49 3.50
C ILE A 95 8.79 4.90 4.59
N SER A 96 9.02 3.59 4.59
CA SER A 96 9.94 2.91 5.51
C SER A 96 11.40 3.38 5.37
N GLN A 97 11.79 3.94 4.24
CA GLN A 97 13.12 4.55 4.06
C GLN A 97 13.32 5.80 4.92
N TYR A 98 12.24 6.48 5.29
CA TYR A 98 12.24 7.73 6.06
C TYR A 98 11.80 7.55 7.51
N TYR A 99 11.05 6.49 7.81
CA TYR A 99 10.55 6.16 9.15
C TYR A 99 10.55 4.62 9.38
N PRO A 100 11.73 3.97 9.36
CA PRO A 100 11.83 2.51 9.44
C PRO A 100 11.38 1.93 10.78
N GLU A 101 11.59 2.66 11.88
CA GLU A 101 11.39 2.14 13.24
C GLU A 101 9.94 1.82 13.60
N LYS A 102 8.96 2.43 12.94
CA LYS A 102 7.52 2.20 13.18
C LYS A 102 6.70 2.03 11.91
N THR A 103 7.34 1.72 10.80
CA THR A 103 6.66 1.37 9.57
C THR A 103 6.72 -0.14 9.36
N PHE A 104 5.57 -0.79 9.32
CA PHE A 104 5.50 -2.15 8.82
C PHE A 104 4.88 -2.17 7.42
N ILE A 105 5.40 -3.08 6.58
CA ILE A 105 5.04 -3.17 5.17
C ILE A 105 4.15 -4.38 4.95
N SER A 106 3.06 -4.22 4.21
CA SER A 106 2.29 -5.33 3.67
C SER A 106 2.60 -5.55 2.20
N GLY A 107 2.77 -6.81 1.81
CA GLY A 107 3.05 -7.21 0.45
C GLY A 107 2.55 -8.61 0.14
N GLY A 108 2.81 -9.10 -1.06
CA GLY A 108 2.41 -10.46 -1.44
C GLY A 108 2.44 -10.72 -2.94
N LEU A 109 2.09 -11.93 -3.32
CA LEU A 109 2.12 -12.42 -4.70
C LEU A 109 0.86 -12.08 -5.51
N SER A 110 -0.19 -11.60 -4.86
CA SER A 110 -1.52 -11.49 -5.47
C SER A 110 -1.56 -10.62 -6.73
N LYS A 111 -0.71 -9.60 -6.83
CA LYS A 111 -0.80 -8.57 -7.86
C LYS A 111 0.28 -8.73 -8.93
N TRP A 112 1.54 -8.56 -8.60
CA TRP A 112 2.61 -8.61 -9.57
C TRP A 112 2.80 -9.99 -10.22
N CYS A 113 2.50 -11.05 -9.48
CA CYS A 113 2.65 -12.44 -9.90
C CYS A 113 1.34 -13.05 -10.44
N GLY A 114 0.22 -12.31 -10.40
CA GLY A 114 -1.09 -12.85 -10.79
C GLY A 114 -1.62 -13.98 -9.88
N ALA A 115 -1.00 -14.16 -8.71
CA ALA A 115 -1.23 -15.31 -7.82
C ALA A 115 -2.24 -15.03 -6.70
N GLY A 116 -3.25 -14.20 -6.96
CA GLY A 116 -4.25 -13.82 -5.95
C GLY A 116 -5.02 -15.00 -5.36
N GLY A 117 -5.27 -16.05 -6.16
CA GLY A 117 -5.92 -17.28 -5.71
C GLY A 117 -5.08 -18.15 -4.75
N TRP A 118 -3.77 -17.95 -4.71
CA TRP A 118 -2.87 -18.71 -3.84
C TRP A 118 -2.89 -18.24 -2.39
N ARG A 119 -3.44 -17.07 -2.12
CA ARG A 119 -3.64 -16.50 -0.78
C ARG A 119 -2.34 -16.35 0.03
N VAL A 120 -1.29 -15.82 -0.59
CA VAL A 120 0.01 -15.57 0.05
C VAL A 120 0.27 -14.08 0.14
N GLY A 121 0.47 -13.61 1.35
CA GLY A 121 0.93 -12.27 1.69
C GLY A 121 1.91 -12.32 2.85
N PHE A 122 2.56 -11.20 3.11
CA PHE A 122 3.50 -11.05 4.22
C PHE A 122 3.38 -9.67 4.87
N PHE A 123 3.83 -9.60 6.11
CA PHE A 123 4.20 -8.36 6.77
C PHE A 123 5.70 -8.35 7.04
N ALA A 124 6.37 -7.27 6.63
CA ALA A 124 7.72 -6.97 7.07
C ALA A 124 7.62 -5.98 8.25
N VAL A 125 7.92 -6.48 9.45
CA VAL A 125 7.73 -5.74 10.71
C VAL A 125 9.11 -5.41 11.30
N PRO A 126 9.40 -4.14 11.62
CA PRO A 126 10.68 -3.77 12.22
C PRO A 126 10.80 -4.27 13.66
N ASN A 127 12.04 -4.48 14.12
CA ASN A 127 12.31 -5.01 15.47
C ASN A 127 11.68 -4.17 16.59
N GLN A 128 11.53 -2.88 16.39
CA GLN A 128 10.88 -1.97 17.35
C GLN A 128 9.38 -2.24 17.54
N LEU A 129 8.79 -3.02 16.65
CA LEU A 129 7.40 -3.47 16.72
C LEU A 129 7.28 -5.00 16.94
N SER A 130 8.29 -5.61 17.57
CA SER A 130 8.31 -7.06 17.85
C SER A 130 7.10 -7.55 18.65
N GLU A 131 6.64 -6.79 19.64
CA GLU A 131 5.41 -7.10 20.40
C GLU A 131 4.17 -7.15 19.48
N LEU A 132 4.05 -6.19 18.54
CA LEU A 132 2.99 -6.21 17.54
C LEU A 132 3.09 -7.46 16.65
N LEU A 133 4.30 -7.85 16.25
CA LEU A 133 4.51 -9.05 15.45
C LEU A 133 4.07 -10.32 16.20
N GLU A 134 4.41 -10.46 17.47
CA GLU A 134 3.99 -11.62 18.26
C GLU A 134 2.46 -11.67 18.41
N ASN A 135 1.82 -10.54 18.65
CA ASN A 135 0.36 -10.47 18.70
C ASN A 135 -0.29 -10.85 17.35
N ILE A 136 0.29 -10.41 16.21
CA ILE A 136 -0.17 -10.79 14.86
C ILE A 136 -0.01 -12.31 14.65
N LYS A 137 1.12 -12.91 15.05
CA LYS A 137 1.36 -14.35 14.94
C LYS A 137 0.33 -15.14 15.77
N THR A 138 0.09 -14.73 17.01
CA THR A 138 -0.91 -15.37 17.88
C THR A 138 -2.30 -15.29 17.26
N LEU A 139 -2.70 -14.11 16.78
CA LEU A 139 -4.00 -13.95 16.12
C LEU A 139 -4.11 -14.81 14.84
N ALA A 140 -3.05 -14.90 14.05
CA ALA A 140 -3.00 -15.72 12.84
C ALA A 140 -3.16 -17.20 13.18
N SER A 141 -2.44 -17.69 14.21
CA SER A 141 -2.54 -19.06 14.71
C SER A 141 -3.97 -19.43 15.09
N GLU A 142 -4.67 -18.54 15.80
CA GLU A 142 -6.02 -18.81 16.31
C GLU A 142 -7.14 -18.53 15.28
N SER A 143 -6.82 -17.93 14.13
CA SER A 143 -7.86 -17.60 13.13
C SER A 143 -7.78 -18.46 11.88
N TYR A 144 -6.64 -18.53 11.20
CA TYR A 144 -6.49 -19.31 9.95
C TYR A 144 -5.26 -20.26 9.97
N SER A 145 -4.59 -20.37 11.13
CA SER A 145 -3.41 -21.18 11.40
C SER A 145 -2.18 -20.77 10.59
N THR A 146 -2.15 -21.02 9.30
CA THR A 146 -1.04 -20.66 8.43
C THR A 146 -1.44 -20.62 6.96
N VAL A 147 -0.60 -20.01 6.14
CA VAL A 147 -0.67 -20.17 4.68
C VAL A 147 -0.33 -21.61 4.31
N ASN A 148 -1.00 -22.19 3.31
CA ASN A 148 -0.73 -23.55 2.87
C ASN A 148 0.73 -23.71 2.41
N SER A 149 1.36 -24.84 2.79
CA SER A 149 2.79 -25.08 2.54
C SER A 149 3.19 -25.03 1.07
N PRO A 150 2.45 -25.61 0.11
CA PRO A 150 2.81 -25.49 -1.30
C PRO A 150 2.90 -24.05 -1.78
N ALA A 151 1.99 -23.18 -1.34
CA ALA A 151 2.01 -21.76 -1.71
C ALA A 151 3.20 -21.01 -1.05
N GLN A 152 3.61 -21.41 0.16
CA GLN A 152 4.81 -20.83 0.79
C GLN A 152 6.09 -21.18 -0.01
N PHE A 153 6.26 -22.43 -0.43
CA PHE A 153 7.39 -22.84 -1.28
C PHE A 153 7.37 -22.11 -2.63
N ALA A 154 6.22 -21.97 -3.25
CA ALA A 154 6.07 -21.18 -4.47
C ALA A 154 6.44 -19.70 -4.25
N ALA A 155 6.08 -19.13 -3.10
CA ALA A 155 6.43 -17.76 -2.74
C ALA A 155 7.94 -17.58 -2.62
N VAL A 156 8.66 -18.51 -1.99
CA VAL A 156 10.12 -18.50 -1.92
C VAL A 156 10.70 -18.43 -3.33
N LYS A 157 10.25 -19.29 -4.23
CA LYS A 157 10.72 -19.28 -5.63
C LYS A 157 10.38 -18.01 -6.38
N ALA A 158 9.20 -17.43 -6.12
CA ALA A 158 8.79 -16.19 -6.73
C ALA A 158 9.65 -14.99 -6.30
N TYR A 159 10.11 -14.95 -5.05
CA TYR A 159 10.96 -13.86 -4.54
C TYR A 159 12.47 -14.09 -4.79
N GLU A 160 12.94 -15.31 -4.86
CA GLU A 160 14.33 -15.66 -5.17
C GLU A 160 14.64 -15.69 -6.66
N GLY A 161 13.63 -15.93 -7.51
CA GLY A 161 13.81 -16.10 -8.95
C GLY A 161 14.06 -14.81 -9.70
N ASP A 162 14.71 -14.89 -10.86
CA ASP A 162 14.84 -13.78 -11.79
C ASP A 162 13.62 -13.69 -12.71
N PHE A 163 12.67 -12.85 -12.35
CA PHE A 163 11.45 -12.56 -13.11
C PHE A 163 11.46 -11.19 -13.77
N LYS A 164 12.64 -10.61 -14.02
CA LYS A 164 12.76 -9.25 -14.60
C LYS A 164 12.06 -9.14 -15.95
N GLU A 165 12.23 -10.13 -16.82
CA GLU A 165 11.57 -10.16 -18.13
C GLU A 165 10.05 -10.20 -18.01
N TYR A 166 9.53 -11.08 -17.16
CA TYR A 166 8.10 -11.19 -16.88
C TYR A 166 7.54 -9.87 -16.33
N LYS A 167 8.19 -9.29 -15.32
CA LYS A 167 7.79 -8.00 -14.71
C LYS A 167 7.82 -6.88 -15.76
N SER A 168 8.87 -6.80 -16.56
CA SER A 168 8.98 -5.79 -17.62
C SER A 168 7.87 -5.91 -18.65
N LYS A 169 7.59 -7.12 -19.16
CA LYS A 169 6.50 -7.36 -20.12
C LYS A 169 5.13 -6.98 -19.51
N THR A 170 4.87 -7.41 -18.28
CA THR A 170 3.63 -7.09 -17.56
C THR A 170 3.46 -5.57 -17.39
N LEU A 171 4.51 -4.87 -16.95
CA LEU A 171 4.49 -3.42 -16.79
C LEU A 171 4.24 -2.70 -18.11
N ASN A 172 4.86 -3.14 -19.21
CA ASN A 172 4.65 -2.55 -20.53
C ASN A 172 3.20 -2.70 -21.00
N ILE A 173 2.61 -3.87 -20.81
CA ILE A 173 1.20 -4.12 -21.15
C ILE A 173 0.28 -3.22 -20.30
N LEU A 174 0.45 -3.23 -18.98
CA LEU A 174 -0.39 -2.44 -18.08
C LEU A 174 -0.26 -0.93 -18.34
N ARG A 175 0.95 -0.44 -18.58
CA ARG A 175 1.20 0.96 -18.94
C ARG A 175 0.53 1.33 -20.26
N SER A 176 0.63 0.48 -21.27
CA SER A 176 0.03 0.72 -22.58
C SER A 176 -1.49 0.77 -22.50
N ILE A 177 -2.11 -0.18 -21.80
CA ILE A 177 -3.57 -0.21 -21.58
C ILE A 177 -4.00 1.01 -20.76
N GLY A 178 -3.31 1.29 -19.65
CA GLY A 178 -3.61 2.44 -18.79
C GLY A 178 -3.53 3.78 -19.55
N ASN A 179 -2.50 3.98 -20.36
CA ASN A 179 -2.36 5.17 -21.19
C ASN A 179 -3.44 5.27 -22.29
N TYR A 180 -3.79 4.15 -22.90
CA TYR A 180 -4.87 4.11 -23.90
C TYR A 180 -6.21 4.55 -23.25
N VAL A 181 -6.58 3.97 -22.13
CA VAL A 181 -7.81 4.34 -21.41
C VAL A 181 -7.76 5.79 -20.93
N TYR A 182 -6.64 6.22 -20.33
CA TYR A 182 -6.44 7.60 -19.89
C TYR A 182 -6.65 8.61 -21.02
N ASN A 183 -6.03 8.38 -22.18
CA ASN A 183 -6.13 9.29 -23.33
C ASN A 183 -7.56 9.37 -23.87
N ASN A 184 -8.28 8.25 -23.93
CA ASN A 184 -9.67 8.22 -24.36
C ASN A 184 -10.60 8.95 -23.37
N LEU A 185 -10.43 8.74 -22.07
CA LEU A 185 -11.22 9.44 -21.06
C LEU A 185 -10.94 10.95 -21.06
N LYS A 186 -9.66 11.34 -21.16
CA LYS A 186 -9.24 12.73 -21.24
C LYS A 186 -9.80 13.44 -22.47
N SER A 187 -9.80 12.80 -23.64
CA SER A 187 -10.37 13.37 -24.88
C SER A 187 -11.88 13.61 -24.76
N ASN A 188 -12.57 12.85 -23.92
CA ASN A 188 -13.98 13.02 -23.59
C ASN A 188 -14.22 13.96 -22.39
N LYS A 189 -13.24 14.79 -22.03
CA LYS A 189 -13.30 15.78 -20.94
C LYS A 189 -13.50 15.19 -19.54
N VAL A 190 -13.17 13.94 -19.35
CA VAL A 190 -13.16 13.31 -18.02
C VAL A 190 -11.86 13.72 -17.30
N PHE A 191 -12.01 14.27 -16.11
CA PHE A 191 -10.87 14.63 -15.25
C PHE A 191 -10.31 13.40 -14.56
N ILE A 192 -9.08 13.04 -14.87
CA ILE A 192 -8.40 11.85 -14.37
C ILE A 192 -6.90 12.10 -14.26
N ASN A 193 -6.26 11.52 -13.24
CA ASN A 193 -4.81 11.49 -13.16
C ASN A 193 -4.23 10.45 -14.13
N PRO A 194 -3.05 10.72 -14.73
CA PRO A 194 -2.37 9.72 -15.53
C PRO A 194 -2.00 8.50 -14.64
N PRO A 195 -2.04 7.28 -15.20
CA PRO A 195 -1.67 6.09 -14.44
C PRO A 195 -0.17 6.11 -14.08
N GLN A 196 0.14 5.83 -12.83
CA GLN A 196 1.51 5.83 -12.31
C GLN A 196 1.93 4.44 -11.80
N GLY A 197 0.97 3.55 -11.60
CA GLY A 197 1.19 2.18 -11.15
C GLY A 197 -0.12 1.42 -10.96
N ALA A 198 -0.01 0.18 -10.50
CA ALA A 198 -1.11 -0.76 -10.37
C ALA A 198 -1.87 -0.99 -11.71
N PHE A 199 -3.16 -1.22 -11.67
CA PHE A 199 -4.03 -1.43 -12.85
C PHE A 199 -5.39 -0.75 -12.65
N TYR A 200 -5.37 0.42 -12.00
CA TYR A 200 -6.56 1.23 -11.71
C TYR A 200 -6.46 2.59 -12.34
N LEU A 201 -7.62 3.14 -12.64
CA LEU A 201 -7.84 4.53 -13.00
C LEU A 201 -9.10 5.00 -12.28
N MET A 202 -9.06 6.19 -11.72
CA MET A 202 -10.19 6.80 -11.01
C MET A 202 -10.55 8.10 -11.71
N PRO A 203 -11.60 8.08 -12.55
CA PRO A 203 -12.14 9.27 -13.22
C PRO A 203 -12.93 10.15 -12.26
#